data_7b4545d929816d95e93ae0e287335707
#
_entry.id   7b4545d929816d95e93ae0e287335707
#
_cell.length_a   1.000
_cell.length_b   1.000
_cell.length_c   1.000
_cell.angle_alpha   90.00
_cell.angle_beta   90.00
_cell.angle_gamma   90.00
#
_symmetry.space_group_name_H-M   'P 1'
#
loop_
_entity.id
_entity.type
_entity.pdbx_description
1 polymer ?
#
loop_
_entity_poly.entity_id
_entity_poly.type
_entity_poly.pdbx_seq_one_letter_code
_entity_poly.pdbx_strand_id
1 'polypeptide(L)'
;IDVRQSVLRSYRNGKLVQEGAISEQIFDCGYLIADLARHMTFLPGDILLTGTPANSRPLDVGDTIEVEVSGVGRLANRVVEIPAPRSSDGFPASPDSEGVRRVALGNEERLPDKLKSSK
;
A
#
# COMPACT_ATOMS: atom_id res chain seq x y z
N ILE A 1 -9.27 -19.85 -8.45
CA ILE A 1 -9.09 -19.23 -7.12
C ILE A 1 -10.24 -18.24 -6.92
N ASP A 2 -10.99 -18.38 -5.83
CA ASP A 2 -11.92 -17.33 -5.41
C ASP A 2 -11.13 -16.25 -4.65
N VAL A 3 -10.79 -15.19 -5.36
CA VAL A 3 -9.97 -14.09 -4.83
C VAL A 3 -10.59 -13.45 -3.58
N ARG A 4 -11.92 -13.47 -3.44
CA ARG A 4 -12.62 -12.90 -2.28
C ARG A 4 -12.31 -13.61 -0.97
N GLN A 5 -11.88 -14.87 -1.04
CA GLN A 5 -11.46 -15.65 0.13
C GLN A 5 -9.96 -15.53 0.42
N SER A 6 -9.24 -14.78 -0.39
CA SER A 6 -7.80 -14.61 -0.22
C SER A 6 -7.49 -13.60 0.89
N VAL A 7 -6.37 -13.84 1.56
CA VAL A 7 -5.80 -12.93 2.56
C VAL A 7 -4.51 -12.36 2.01
N LEU A 8 -4.35 -11.04 2.09
CA LEU A 8 -3.13 -10.34 1.76
C LEU A 8 -2.31 -10.14 3.05
N ARG A 9 -1.01 -10.42 2.97
CA ARG A 9 -0.05 -10.17 4.04
C ARG A 9 1.16 -9.43 3.51
N SER A 10 1.68 -8.51 4.31
CA SER A 10 2.95 -7.85 4.03
C SER A 10 3.91 -8.07 5.20
N TYR A 11 5.17 -8.36 4.86
CA TYR A 11 6.22 -8.58 5.85
C TYR A 11 7.35 -7.60 5.59
N ARG A 12 7.89 -7.00 6.65
CA ARG A 12 9.11 -6.21 6.63
C ARG A 12 10.19 -6.95 7.40
N ASN A 13 11.28 -7.32 6.74
CA ASN A 13 12.38 -8.10 7.34
C ASN A 13 11.87 -9.38 8.02
N GLY A 14 10.96 -10.10 7.37
CA GLY A 14 10.34 -11.32 7.88
C GLY A 14 9.25 -11.12 8.94
N LYS A 15 9.02 -9.89 9.43
CA LYS A 15 7.98 -9.58 10.42
C LYS A 15 6.70 -9.15 9.72
N LEU A 16 5.56 -9.77 10.07
CA LEU A 16 4.24 -9.37 9.60
C LEU A 16 3.93 -7.92 10.02
N VAL A 17 3.58 -7.07 9.06
CA VAL A 17 3.28 -5.65 9.28
C VAL A 17 1.89 -5.25 8.81
N GLN A 18 1.33 -5.97 7.84
CA GLN A 18 -0.04 -5.78 7.38
C GLN A 18 -0.70 -7.14 7.14
N GLU A 19 -1.97 -7.23 7.44
CA GLU A 19 -2.84 -8.34 7.07
C GLU A 19 -4.24 -7.80 6.79
N GLY A 20 -4.90 -8.31 5.76
CA GLY A 20 -6.28 -7.99 5.45
C GLY A 20 -6.90 -9.01 4.51
N ALA A 21 -8.13 -9.37 4.75
CA ALA A 21 -8.89 -10.20 3.82
C ALA A 21 -9.37 -9.37 2.63
N ILE A 22 -9.33 -9.93 1.43
CA ILE A 22 -9.85 -9.25 0.23
C ILE A 22 -11.35 -8.92 0.39
N SER A 23 -12.09 -9.73 1.14
CA SER A 23 -13.51 -9.50 1.46
C SER A 23 -13.77 -8.27 2.35
N GLU A 24 -12.75 -7.69 2.96
CA GLU A 24 -12.85 -6.47 3.78
C GLU A 24 -12.74 -5.18 2.95
N GLN A 25 -12.57 -5.29 1.64
CA GLN A 25 -12.59 -4.12 0.76
C GLN A 25 -13.94 -3.40 0.87
N ILE A 26 -13.91 -2.07 0.98
CA ILE A 26 -15.13 -1.23 1.00
C ILE A 26 -15.90 -1.38 -0.31
N PHE A 27 -15.19 -1.40 -1.43
CA PHE A 27 -15.71 -1.68 -2.76
C PHE A 27 -14.97 -2.87 -3.33
N ASP A 28 -15.66 -3.91 -3.75
CA ASP A 28 -15.03 -5.05 -4.39
C ASP A 28 -14.49 -4.73 -5.79
N CYS A 29 -13.66 -5.61 -6.31
CA CYS A 29 -13.02 -5.40 -7.62
C CYS A 29 -14.06 -5.26 -8.76
N GLY A 30 -15.16 -6.00 -8.68
CA GLY A 30 -16.22 -5.92 -9.69
C GLY A 30 -16.91 -4.57 -9.69
N TYR A 31 -17.24 -4.05 -8.51
CA TYR A 31 -17.81 -2.72 -8.36
C TYR A 31 -16.85 -1.63 -8.90
N LEU A 32 -15.58 -1.68 -8.51
CA LEU A 32 -14.58 -0.70 -8.97
C LEU A 32 -14.42 -0.69 -10.50
N ILE A 33 -14.38 -1.87 -11.11
CA ILE A 33 -14.30 -1.98 -12.58
C ILE A 33 -15.57 -1.42 -13.22
N ALA A 34 -16.74 -1.79 -12.72
CA ALA A 34 -18.02 -1.34 -13.28
C ALA A 34 -18.18 0.19 -13.16
N ASP A 35 -17.78 0.78 -12.05
CA ASP A 35 -17.84 2.23 -11.85
C ASP A 35 -16.87 2.98 -12.75
N LEU A 36 -15.61 2.56 -12.81
CA LEU A 36 -14.61 3.18 -13.67
C LEU A 36 -14.94 3.03 -15.18
N ALA A 37 -15.50 1.90 -15.58
CA ALA A 37 -15.90 1.66 -16.97
C ALA A 37 -16.98 2.64 -17.49
N ARG A 38 -17.64 3.36 -16.58
CA ARG A 38 -18.57 4.43 -16.96
C ARG A 38 -17.86 5.68 -17.47
N HIS A 39 -16.58 5.83 -17.12
CA HIS A 39 -15.78 7.03 -17.38
C HIS A 39 -14.63 6.78 -18.35
N MET A 40 -14.18 5.53 -18.48
CA MET A 40 -13.06 5.14 -19.31
C MET A 40 -13.24 3.76 -19.93
N THR A 41 -12.59 3.51 -21.05
CA THR A 41 -12.58 2.18 -21.67
C THR A 41 -11.39 1.38 -21.15
N PHE A 42 -11.64 0.19 -20.60
CA PHE A 42 -10.61 -0.77 -20.25
C PHE A 42 -10.16 -1.56 -21.48
N LEU A 43 -8.87 -1.75 -21.60
CA LEU A 43 -8.24 -2.57 -22.64
C LEU A 43 -7.53 -3.78 -22.01
N PRO A 44 -7.34 -4.88 -22.74
CA PRO A 44 -6.52 -5.98 -22.28
C PRO A 44 -5.11 -5.50 -21.91
N GLY A 45 -4.69 -5.79 -20.67
CA GLY A 45 -3.42 -5.34 -20.11
C GLY A 45 -3.51 -4.17 -19.14
N ASP A 46 -4.67 -3.51 -19.04
CA ASP A 46 -4.87 -2.49 -18.02
C ASP A 46 -4.83 -3.10 -16.61
N ILE A 47 -4.26 -2.36 -15.68
CA ILE A 47 -4.09 -2.76 -14.28
C ILE A 47 -4.85 -1.79 -13.39
N LEU A 48 -5.74 -2.32 -12.56
CA LEU A 48 -6.44 -1.55 -11.53
C LEU A 48 -5.82 -1.81 -10.16
N LEU A 49 -5.26 -0.77 -9.54
CA LEU A 49 -4.76 -0.81 -8.18
C LEU A 49 -5.91 -0.53 -7.21
N THR A 50 -6.26 -1.52 -6.40
CA THR A 50 -7.44 -1.50 -5.52
C THR A 50 -7.17 -1.01 -4.10
N GLY A 51 -5.97 -0.51 -3.83
CA GLY A 51 -5.55 -0.04 -2.51
C GLY A 51 -4.83 -1.10 -1.68
N THR A 52 -4.67 -0.80 -0.39
CA THR A 52 -3.93 -1.65 0.55
C THR A 52 -4.66 -1.72 1.89
N PRO A 53 -4.50 -2.79 2.68
CA PRO A 53 -4.98 -2.84 4.05
C PRO A 53 -4.38 -1.73 4.92
N ALA A 54 -5.01 -1.45 6.05
CA ALA A 54 -4.46 -0.54 7.06
C ALA A 54 -3.05 -0.93 7.50
N ASN A 55 -2.34 0.01 8.15
CA ASN A 55 -0.97 -0.16 8.67
C ASN A 55 0.16 -0.10 7.63
N SER A 56 -0.05 0.61 6.51
CA SER A 56 1.06 0.98 5.65
C SER A 56 2.14 1.74 6.44
N ARG A 57 3.41 1.40 6.21
CA ARG A 57 4.53 1.97 6.94
C ARG A 57 5.66 2.38 6.01
N PRO A 58 6.40 3.44 6.36
CA PRO A 58 7.64 3.77 5.66
C PRO A 58 8.61 2.58 5.69
N LEU A 59 9.36 2.43 4.61
CA LEU A 59 10.44 1.47 4.48
C LEU A 59 11.78 2.20 4.54
N ASP A 60 12.78 1.55 5.10
CA ASP A 60 14.16 2.07 5.10
C ASP A 60 14.99 1.36 4.04
N VAL A 61 16.01 2.05 3.52
CA VAL A 61 17.00 1.45 2.61
C VAL A 61 17.63 0.24 3.27
N GLY A 62 17.67 -0.87 2.55
CA GLY A 62 18.17 -2.15 3.05
C GLY A 62 17.08 -3.10 3.59
N ASP A 63 15.86 -2.61 3.83
CA ASP A 63 14.75 -3.49 4.20
C ASP A 63 14.44 -4.50 3.10
N THR A 64 13.94 -5.66 3.51
CA THR A 64 13.27 -6.61 2.63
C THR A 64 11.78 -6.53 2.89
N ILE A 65 11.02 -6.20 1.84
CA ILE A 65 9.56 -6.25 1.86
C ILE A 65 9.08 -7.49 1.13
N GLU A 66 8.17 -8.21 1.74
CA GLU A 66 7.54 -9.38 1.15
C GLU A 66 6.04 -9.18 1.15
N VAL A 67 5.38 -9.56 0.08
CA VAL A 67 3.93 -9.53 -0.06
C VAL A 67 3.46 -10.92 -0.43
N GLU A 68 2.44 -11.38 0.26
CA GLU A 68 1.82 -12.68 0.04
C GLU A 68 0.33 -12.51 -0.16
N VAL A 69 -0.21 -13.17 -1.17
CA VAL A 69 -1.67 -13.32 -1.34
C VAL A 69 -1.97 -14.82 -1.37
N SER A 70 -2.80 -15.26 -0.42
CA SER A 70 -3.14 -16.68 -0.30
C SER A 70 -3.78 -17.21 -1.59
N GLY A 71 -3.29 -18.36 -2.05
CA GLY A 71 -3.71 -18.96 -3.31
C GLY A 71 -3.09 -18.35 -4.58
N VAL A 72 -2.37 -17.24 -4.48
CA VAL A 72 -1.67 -16.59 -5.61
C VAL A 72 -0.16 -16.80 -5.52
N GLY A 73 0.44 -16.43 -4.38
CA GLY A 73 1.87 -16.58 -4.18
C GLY A 73 2.48 -15.51 -3.30
N ARG A 74 3.82 -15.49 -3.27
CA ARG A 74 4.64 -14.57 -2.47
C ARG A 74 5.71 -13.94 -3.34
N LEU A 75 5.92 -12.63 -3.15
CA LEU A 75 6.94 -11.83 -3.82
C LEU A 75 7.80 -11.14 -2.77
N ALA A 76 9.10 -11.08 -2.99
CA ALA A 76 10.04 -10.38 -2.11
C ALA A 76 10.90 -9.39 -2.91
N ASN A 77 11.09 -8.20 -2.36
CA ASN A 77 11.96 -7.17 -2.93
C ASN A 77 12.79 -6.51 -1.83
N ARG A 78 14.00 -6.13 -2.17
CA ARG A 78 14.87 -5.33 -1.30
C ARG A 78 14.71 -3.85 -1.63
N VAL A 79 14.59 -3.02 -0.60
CA VAL A 79 14.58 -1.56 -0.74
C VAL A 79 16.00 -1.08 -1.00
N VAL A 80 16.20 -0.38 -2.10
CA VAL A 80 17.48 0.20 -2.49
C VAL A 80 17.34 1.71 -2.67
N GLU A 81 18.40 2.43 -2.40
CA GLU A 81 18.48 3.85 -2.73
C GLU A 81 18.68 4.03 -4.23
N ILE A 82 17.94 4.95 -4.81
CA ILE A 82 18.13 5.38 -6.19
C ILE A 82 18.46 6.88 -6.20
N PRO A 83 19.22 7.38 -7.19
CA PRO A 83 19.46 8.81 -7.33
C PRO A 83 18.15 9.58 -7.36
N ALA A 84 18.10 10.72 -6.67
CA ALA A 84 16.93 11.59 -6.74
C ALA A 84 16.68 12.03 -8.19
N PRO A 85 15.42 12.15 -8.62
CA PRO A 85 15.07 12.74 -9.90
C PRO A 85 15.70 14.13 -10.04
N ARG A 86 16.07 14.53 -11.26
CA ARG A 86 16.56 15.87 -11.51
C ARG A 86 15.43 16.87 -11.21
N SER A 87 15.80 18.06 -10.74
CA SER A 87 14.82 19.13 -10.49
C SER A 87 14.00 19.53 -11.73
N SER A 88 14.53 19.26 -12.94
CA SER A 88 13.82 19.44 -14.21
C SER A 88 12.73 18.41 -14.47
N ASP A 89 12.70 17.29 -13.75
CA ASP A 89 11.82 16.16 -14.05
C ASP A 89 10.50 16.23 -13.26
N GLY A 90 10.28 17.32 -12.53
CA GLY A 90 9.07 17.59 -11.76
C GLY A 90 9.35 18.03 -10.31
N PHE A 91 8.30 18.14 -9.52
CA PHE A 91 8.43 18.49 -8.11
C PHE A 91 8.95 17.29 -7.30
N PRO A 92 9.89 17.51 -6.36
CA PRO A 92 10.29 16.47 -5.43
C PRO A 92 9.07 16.01 -4.62
N ALA A 93 9.07 14.75 -4.24
CA ALA A 93 8.05 14.23 -3.33
C ALA A 93 7.96 15.13 -2.10
N SER A 94 6.75 15.49 -1.71
CA SER A 94 6.53 16.22 -0.47
C SER A 94 7.12 15.42 0.69
N PRO A 95 7.84 16.05 1.62
CA PRO A 95 8.32 15.35 2.79
C PRO A 95 7.13 14.75 3.54
N ASP A 96 7.39 13.62 4.12
CA ASP A 96 6.46 12.83 4.90
C ASP A 96 5.65 13.72 5.88
N SER A 97 4.38 13.89 5.63
CA SER A 97 3.52 14.77 6.40
C SER A 97 2.83 14.00 7.54
N GLU A 98 2.58 14.68 8.65
CA GLU A 98 1.80 14.14 9.78
C GLU A 98 0.44 13.59 9.32
N GLY A 99 -0.24 14.31 8.41
CA GLY A 99 -1.53 13.90 7.88
C GLY A 99 -1.45 12.58 7.12
N VAL A 100 -0.42 12.39 6.27
CA VAL A 100 -0.21 11.15 5.53
C VAL A 100 0.07 10.00 6.49
N ARG A 101 0.92 10.20 7.51
CA ARG A 101 1.21 9.16 8.50
C ARG A 101 -0.01 8.77 9.32
N ARG A 102 -0.82 9.75 9.73
CA ARG A 102 -2.06 9.49 10.48
C ARG A 102 -3.02 8.62 9.69
N VAL A 103 -3.24 8.92 8.42
CA VAL A 103 -4.07 8.11 7.53
C VAL A 103 -3.47 6.71 7.34
N ALA A 104 -2.17 6.62 7.04
CA ALA A 104 -1.50 5.34 6.76
C ALA A 104 -1.46 4.42 7.99
N LEU A 105 -1.31 4.95 9.19
CA LEU A 105 -1.20 4.16 10.42
C LEU A 105 -2.54 3.84 11.07
N GLY A 106 -3.61 4.50 10.67
CA GLY A 106 -4.98 4.23 11.11
C GLY A 106 -5.32 4.71 12.53
N ASN A 107 -4.36 5.03 13.37
CA ASN A 107 -4.58 5.63 14.69
C ASN A 107 -3.34 6.37 15.22
N GLU A 108 -3.55 7.26 16.19
CA GLU A 108 -2.47 8.08 16.79
C GLU A 108 -1.49 7.27 17.64
N GLU A 109 -1.90 6.15 18.21
CA GLU A 109 -1.03 5.32 19.08
C GLU A 109 0.14 4.73 18.32
N ARG A 110 -0.01 4.55 17.01
CA ARG A 110 1.03 4.01 16.12
C ARG A 110 1.95 5.06 15.54
N LEU A 111 1.66 6.34 15.79
CA LEU A 111 2.55 7.43 15.39
C LEU A 111 3.81 7.43 16.27
N PRO A 112 4.98 7.78 15.73
CA PRO A 112 6.14 8.13 16.54
C PRO A 112 5.78 9.22 17.56
N ASP A 113 6.37 9.18 18.75
CA ASP A 113 6.01 10.10 19.86
C ASP A 113 6.06 11.58 19.47
N LYS A 114 7.02 11.94 18.62
CA LYS A 114 7.16 13.30 18.06
C LYS A 114 6.00 13.76 17.17
N LEU A 115 5.14 12.85 16.74
CA LEU A 115 3.99 13.12 15.86
C LEU A 115 2.66 12.87 16.55
N LYS A 116 2.65 12.43 17.81
CA LYS A 116 1.44 12.38 18.62
C LYS A 116 1.09 13.82 18.99
N SER A 117 -0.18 14.20 18.82
CA SER A 117 -0.66 15.51 19.22
C SER A 117 -0.35 15.69 20.70
N SER A 118 0.34 16.77 21.06
CA SER A 118 0.42 17.23 22.44
C SER A 118 -0.99 17.53 22.92
N LYS A 119 -1.44 16.79 23.92
CA LYS A 119 -2.71 17.10 24.61
C LYS A 119 -2.61 18.42 25.33
#